data_807e2ed49bf667b11e6f44fcb26c8e4a
#
_entry.id   807e2ed49bf667b11e6f44fcb26c8e4a
#
_cell.length_a   1.000
_cell.length_b   1.000
_cell.length_c   1.000
_cell.angle_alpha   90.00
_cell.angle_beta   90.00
_cell.angle_gamma   90.00
#
_symmetry.space_group_name_H-M   'P 1'
#
loop_
_entity.id
_entity.type
_entity.pdbx_description
1 polymer ?
#
loop_
_entity_poly.entity_id
_entity_poly.type
_entity_poly.pdbx_seq_one_letter_code
_entity_poly.pdbx_strand_id
1 'polypeptide(L)'
;KNYSILASKSIKKVNANSLNIRKGPSTNYAKIGTLTKNTEIGVLLLTNSWAKIVYDGNKIGYVSNNYLSDNYSQKYSKISINTKDYKQFDSRWANKKLGNSSKTFKSSGCAVTALSIMESYRTKKDITPYDYSKTLKFTSSGALYWPTTTYNVSSSISNPLTTIYNTLKKGQPIMVGLKDKSG
;
A
#
# COMPACT_ATOMS: atom_id res chain seq x y z
N LYS A 1 6.69 5.05 10.74
CA LYS A 1 7.24 3.81 10.15
C LYS A 1 6.24 2.67 10.34
N ASN A 2 5.09 2.69 9.63
CA ASN A 2 3.99 1.75 9.84
C ASN A 2 3.65 0.95 8.56
N TYR A 3 4.66 0.56 7.78
CA TYR A 3 4.44 -0.20 6.54
C TYR A 3 3.82 -1.60 6.79
N SER A 4 4.06 -2.16 7.97
CA SER A 4 3.52 -3.47 8.37
C SER A 4 2.01 -3.48 8.61
N ILE A 5 1.41 -2.33 8.94
CA ILE A 5 -0.04 -2.21 9.11
C ILE A 5 -0.76 -2.30 7.76
N LEU A 6 -0.13 -1.86 6.69
CA LEU A 6 -0.71 -1.89 5.34
C LEU A 6 -0.81 -3.31 4.74
N ALA A 7 0.04 -4.24 5.18
CA ALA A 7 0.00 -5.64 4.77
C ALA A 7 -0.95 -6.51 5.62
N SER A 8 -1.50 -5.96 6.71
CA SER A 8 -2.39 -6.69 7.60
C SER A 8 -3.81 -6.79 7.04
N LYS A 9 -4.50 -7.90 7.34
CA LYS A 9 -5.91 -8.09 6.94
C LYS A 9 -6.86 -7.18 7.72
N SER A 10 -6.50 -6.80 8.93
CA SER A 10 -7.28 -5.88 9.78
C SER A 10 -6.38 -5.20 10.80
N ILE A 11 -6.87 -4.10 11.35
CA ILE A 11 -6.23 -3.41 12.46
C ILE A 11 -7.13 -3.57 13.68
N LYS A 12 -6.54 -3.94 14.82
CA LYS A 12 -7.22 -4.04 16.10
C LYS A 12 -6.53 -3.19 17.15
N LYS A 13 -7.24 -2.88 18.22
CA LYS A 13 -6.75 -2.10 19.34
C LYS A 13 -6.62 -2.97 20.58
N VAL A 14 -5.53 -2.83 21.30
CA VAL A 14 -5.33 -3.51 22.57
C VAL A 14 -6.22 -2.88 23.64
N ASN A 15 -7.05 -3.68 24.32
CA ASN A 15 -7.93 -3.23 25.40
C ASN A 15 -7.41 -3.56 26.82
N ALA A 16 -6.37 -4.41 26.93
CA ALA A 16 -5.70 -4.72 28.17
C ALA A 16 -4.64 -3.68 28.54
N ASN A 17 -4.42 -3.40 29.82
CA ASN A 17 -3.36 -2.50 30.26
C ASN A 17 -1.97 -2.99 29.84
N SER A 18 -1.77 -4.32 29.83
CA SER A 18 -0.55 -4.98 29.39
C SER A 18 -0.91 -6.30 28.72
N LEU A 19 -0.53 -6.48 27.44
CA LEU A 19 -0.80 -7.67 26.65
C LEU A 19 0.52 -8.30 26.21
N ASN A 20 0.77 -9.53 26.62
CA ASN A 20 1.97 -10.26 26.25
C ASN A 20 1.96 -10.66 24.76
N ILE A 21 3.08 -10.43 24.08
CA ILE A 21 3.36 -10.97 22.76
C ILE A 21 4.16 -12.25 22.96
N ARG A 22 3.79 -13.32 22.24
CA ARG A 22 4.41 -14.64 22.33
C ARG A 22 4.94 -15.13 20.99
N LYS A 23 5.86 -16.10 21.02
CA LYS A 23 6.41 -16.73 19.81
C LYS A 23 5.37 -17.57 19.04
N GLY A 24 4.33 -18.04 19.72
CA GLY A 24 3.29 -18.89 19.11
C GLY A 24 1.93 -18.71 19.79
N PRO A 25 0.87 -19.35 19.24
CA PRO A 25 -0.52 -19.15 19.64
C PRO A 25 -0.91 -20.00 20.88
N SER A 26 -0.16 -19.87 21.98
CA SER A 26 -0.45 -20.51 23.26
C SER A 26 0.30 -19.80 24.40
N THR A 27 -0.20 -19.90 25.61
CA THR A 27 0.49 -19.41 26.82
C THR A 27 1.78 -20.15 27.12
N ASN A 28 1.98 -21.34 26.56
CA ASN A 28 3.19 -22.16 26.69
C ASN A 28 4.37 -21.62 25.87
N TYR A 29 4.11 -20.77 24.89
CA TYR A 29 5.18 -20.14 24.11
C TYR A 29 5.82 -18.99 24.87
N ALA A 30 7.13 -18.82 24.67
CA ALA A 30 7.92 -17.78 25.29
C ALA A 30 7.32 -16.39 24.99
N LYS A 31 7.30 -15.55 26.02
CA LYS A 31 7.02 -14.13 25.89
C LYS A 31 8.17 -13.44 25.19
N ILE A 32 7.88 -12.65 24.15
CA ILE A 32 8.86 -11.93 23.33
C ILE A 32 8.65 -10.41 23.34
N GLY A 33 7.61 -9.92 24.02
CA GLY A 33 7.30 -8.51 24.12
C GLY A 33 6.02 -8.26 24.87
N THR A 34 5.63 -7.00 24.93
CA THR A 34 4.41 -6.54 25.61
C THR A 34 3.83 -5.35 24.84
N LEU A 35 2.51 -5.29 24.75
CA LEU A 35 1.75 -4.17 24.21
C LEU A 35 0.97 -3.49 25.33
N THR A 36 0.87 -2.17 25.26
CA THR A 36 0.07 -1.37 26.21
C THR A 36 -1.34 -1.13 25.67
N LYS A 37 -2.24 -0.74 26.56
CA LYS A 37 -3.62 -0.36 26.22
C LYS A 37 -3.64 0.71 25.13
N ASN A 38 -4.60 0.61 24.23
CA ASN A 38 -4.79 1.48 23.08
C ASN A 38 -3.74 1.36 21.97
N THR A 39 -2.74 0.46 22.08
CA THR A 39 -1.83 0.19 20.96
C THR A 39 -2.60 -0.39 19.78
N GLU A 40 -2.39 0.18 18.61
CA GLU A 40 -2.92 -0.31 17.33
C GLU A 40 -1.96 -1.32 16.73
N ILE A 41 -2.47 -2.47 16.32
CA ILE A 41 -1.68 -3.57 15.76
C ILE A 41 -2.29 -4.10 14.46
N GLY A 42 -1.44 -4.48 13.53
CA GLY A 42 -1.84 -5.17 12.32
C GLY A 42 -2.08 -6.65 12.60
N VAL A 43 -3.25 -7.17 12.22
CA VAL A 43 -3.60 -8.58 12.37
C VAL A 43 -3.45 -9.29 11.03
N LEU A 44 -2.59 -10.31 10.97
CA LEU A 44 -2.35 -11.14 9.78
C LEU A 44 -3.30 -12.33 9.71
N LEU A 45 -3.58 -12.94 10.87
CA LEU A 45 -4.45 -14.09 11.00
C LEU A 45 -5.17 -14.01 12.34
N LEU A 46 -6.46 -14.29 12.34
CA LEU A 46 -7.28 -14.36 13.54
C LEU A 46 -7.82 -15.79 13.70
N THR A 47 -7.68 -16.32 14.90
CA THR A 47 -8.37 -17.52 15.35
C THR A 47 -9.28 -17.17 16.52
N ASN A 48 -10.07 -18.12 17.02
CA ASN A 48 -10.99 -17.86 18.14
C ASN A 48 -10.26 -17.33 19.38
N SER A 49 -9.05 -17.81 19.66
CA SER A 49 -8.31 -17.47 20.88
C SER A 49 -7.06 -16.62 20.67
N TRP A 50 -6.46 -16.65 19.48
CA TRP A 50 -5.17 -16.01 19.19
C TRP A 50 -5.18 -15.21 17.91
N ALA A 51 -4.45 -14.11 17.91
CA ALA A 51 -4.17 -13.29 16.74
C ALA A 51 -2.68 -13.35 16.41
N LYS A 52 -2.32 -13.69 15.16
CA LYS A 52 -0.99 -13.45 14.61
C LYS A 52 -0.91 -12.00 14.20
N ILE A 53 0.06 -11.27 14.75
CA ILE A 53 0.17 -9.82 14.61
C ILE A 53 1.50 -9.39 14.04
N VAL A 54 1.50 -8.20 13.46
CA VAL A 54 2.72 -7.44 13.15
C VAL A 54 2.84 -6.30 14.15
N TYR A 55 4.01 -6.17 14.76
CA TYR A 55 4.32 -5.13 15.73
C TYR A 55 5.73 -4.58 15.53
N ASP A 56 6.03 -3.43 16.12
CA ASP A 56 7.36 -2.79 16.09
C ASP A 56 8.02 -2.82 14.70
N GLY A 57 7.26 -2.27 13.73
CA GLY A 57 7.69 -2.17 12.33
C GLY A 57 7.37 -3.41 11.49
N ASN A 58 7.90 -4.58 11.83
CA ASN A 58 7.69 -5.79 11.02
C ASN A 58 7.93 -7.11 11.79
N LYS A 59 8.06 -7.04 13.09
CA LYS A 59 8.18 -8.23 13.92
C LYS A 59 6.84 -8.97 13.94
N ILE A 60 6.89 -10.28 13.93
CA ILE A 60 5.71 -11.14 14.00
C ILE A 60 5.64 -11.78 15.37
N GLY A 61 4.45 -11.81 15.95
CA GLY A 61 4.17 -12.46 17.22
C GLY A 61 2.71 -12.87 17.32
N TYR A 62 2.35 -13.42 18.47
CA TYR A 62 0.99 -13.85 18.77
C TYR A 62 0.52 -13.23 20.07
N VAL A 63 -0.72 -12.77 20.07
CA VAL A 63 -1.41 -12.22 21.24
C VAL A 63 -2.76 -12.90 21.41
N SER A 64 -3.27 -12.91 22.65
CA SER A 64 -4.63 -13.40 22.88
C SER A 64 -5.66 -12.47 22.24
N ASN A 65 -6.57 -13.03 21.43
CA ASN A 65 -7.63 -12.30 20.75
C ASN A 65 -8.64 -11.67 21.73
N ASN A 66 -8.81 -12.27 22.93
CA ASN A 66 -9.74 -11.77 23.94
C ASN A 66 -9.41 -10.35 24.44
N TYR A 67 -8.18 -9.91 24.25
CA TYR A 67 -7.70 -8.58 24.63
C TYR A 67 -7.57 -7.62 23.45
N LEU A 68 -8.19 -7.97 22.32
CA LEU A 68 -8.27 -7.11 21.16
C LEU A 68 -9.71 -6.64 20.95
N SER A 69 -9.91 -5.38 20.70
CA SER A 69 -11.20 -4.81 20.34
C SER A 69 -11.29 -4.51 18.86
N ASP A 70 -12.47 -4.73 18.28
CA ASP A 70 -12.83 -4.28 16.93
C ASP A 70 -13.14 -2.77 16.87
N ASN A 71 -13.21 -2.11 18.02
CA ASN A 71 -13.41 -0.66 18.14
C ASN A 71 -12.14 0.12 17.73
N TYR A 72 -11.63 -0.20 16.54
CA TYR A 72 -10.80 0.72 15.81
C TYR A 72 -11.73 1.80 15.27
N SER A 73 -11.72 2.96 15.91
CA SER A 73 -12.24 4.16 15.27
C SER A 73 -11.35 4.39 14.05
N GLN A 74 -11.83 3.97 12.89
CA GLN A 74 -11.10 4.12 11.64
C GLN A 74 -10.72 5.59 11.51
N LYS A 75 -9.44 5.90 11.79
CA LYS A 75 -8.90 7.27 11.71
C LYS A 75 -9.19 7.91 10.36
N TYR A 76 -9.40 7.06 9.37
CA TYR A 76 -9.68 7.43 7.99
C TYR A 76 -10.95 6.71 7.51
N SER A 77 -11.98 7.45 7.17
CA SER A 77 -13.19 6.90 6.56
C SER A 77 -12.89 6.37 5.15
N LYS A 78 -13.70 5.42 4.68
CA LYS A 78 -13.59 4.91 3.31
C LYS A 78 -13.79 6.05 2.31
N ILE A 79 -12.86 6.20 1.39
CA ILE A 79 -12.97 7.11 0.25
C ILE A 79 -12.91 6.24 -1.02
N SER A 80 -13.82 6.50 -1.95
CA SER A 80 -13.84 5.87 -3.27
C SER A 80 -13.77 6.96 -4.33
N ILE A 81 -12.82 6.82 -5.25
CA ILE A 81 -12.66 7.69 -6.41
C ILE A 81 -12.90 6.83 -7.64
N ASN A 82 -13.82 7.26 -8.50
CA ASN A 82 -14.10 6.55 -9.74
C ASN A 82 -12.99 6.83 -10.76
N THR A 83 -12.07 5.87 -10.92
CA THR A 83 -10.96 5.90 -11.86
C THR A 83 -11.10 4.80 -12.92
N LYS A 84 -10.36 4.93 -14.03
CA LYS A 84 -10.21 3.82 -14.99
C LYS A 84 -9.51 2.63 -14.32
N ASP A 85 -9.88 1.42 -14.73
CA ASP A 85 -9.29 0.17 -14.23
C ASP A 85 -8.42 -0.48 -15.32
N TYR A 86 -7.33 0.18 -15.67
CA TYR A 86 -6.36 -0.39 -16.61
C TYR A 86 -5.47 -1.42 -15.92
N LYS A 87 -5.22 -2.51 -16.61
CA LYS A 87 -4.32 -3.58 -16.15
C LYS A 87 -3.01 -3.53 -16.94
N GLN A 88 -1.89 -3.67 -16.27
CA GLN A 88 -0.56 -3.75 -16.88
C GLN A 88 -0.46 -4.88 -17.92
N PHE A 89 -1.16 -5.97 -17.64
CA PHE A 89 -1.12 -7.20 -18.47
C PHE A 89 -2.20 -7.26 -19.56
N ASP A 90 -2.94 -6.18 -19.80
CA ASP A 90 -3.97 -6.13 -20.84
C ASP A 90 -3.35 -6.40 -22.21
N SER A 91 -3.94 -7.32 -22.96
CA SER A 91 -3.43 -7.79 -24.27
C SER A 91 -3.23 -6.67 -25.30
N ARG A 92 -3.98 -5.58 -25.17
CA ARG A 92 -3.90 -4.40 -26.07
C ARG A 92 -2.53 -3.73 -26.01
N TRP A 93 -1.82 -3.80 -24.89
CA TRP A 93 -0.51 -3.16 -24.71
C TRP A 93 0.55 -3.99 -24.00
N ALA A 94 0.22 -5.13 -23.40
CA ALA A 94 1.15 -5.94 -22.60
C ALA A 94 2.51 -6.17 -23.28
N ASN A 95 2.50 -6.44 -24.58
CA ASN A 95 3.70 -6.72 -25.38
C ASN A 95 4.31 -5.47 -26.05
N LYS A 96 3.70 -4.28 -25.87
CA LYS A 96 4.27 -3.03 -26.40
C LYS A 96 5.49 -2.62 -25.57
N LYS A 97 6.49 -2.05 -26.24
CA LYS A 97 7.74 -1.59 -25.60
C LYS A 97 7.53 -0.28 -24.84
N LEU A 98 8.36 -0.07 -23.83
CA LEU A 98 8.47 1.19 -23.10
C LEU A 98 9.61 2.02 -23.72
N GLY A 99 9.23 3.05 -24.47
CA GLY A 99 10.19 3.83 -25.27
C GLY A 99 10.94 2.93 -26.27
N ASN A 100 12.22 3.17 -26.43
CA ASN A 100 13.11 2.40 -27.32
C ASN A 100 13.80 1.22 -26.61
N SER A 101 13.35 0.85 -25.40
CA SER A 101 13.96 -0.22 -24.62
C SER A 101 13.48 -1.61 -25.03
N SER A 102 14.12 -2.65 -24.49
CA SER A 102 13.65 -4.04 -24.60
C SER A 102 12.50 -4.36 -23.62
N LYS A 103 12.21 -3.48 -22.64
CA LYS A 103 11.15 -3.68 -21.64
C LYS A 103 9.78 -3.46 -22.26
N THR A 104 8.82 -4.29 -21.84
CA THR A 104 7.43 -4.20 -22.25
C THR A 104 6.53 -3.75 -21.10
N PHE A 105 5.28 -3.39 -21.39
CA PHE A 105 4.29 -3.13 -20.35
C PHE A 105 4.16 -4.32 -19.41
N LYS A 106 4.09 -5.55 -19.94
CA LYS A 106 4.01 -6.77 -19.15
C LYS A 106 5.16 -6.89 -18.14
N SER A 107 6.38 -6.54 -18.54
CA SER A 107 7.55 -6.68 -17.67
C SER A 107 7.76 -5.50 -16.70
N SER A 108 7.41 -4.28 -17.10
CA SER A 108 7.85 -3.08 -16.37
C SER A 108 6.87 -1.89 -16.49
N GLY A 109 5.64 -2.11 -16.94
CA GLY A 109 4.66 -1.06 -17.24
C GLY A 109 3.83 -0.56 -16.07
N CYS A 110 4.05 -1.02 -14.83
CA CYS A 110 3.22 -0.68 -13.68
C CYS A 110 3.09 0.83 -13.44
N ALA A 111 4.21 1.56 -13.46
CA ALA A 111 4.22 3.00 -13.23
C ALA A 111 3.46 3.76 -14.35
N VAL A 112 3.68 3.38 -15.60
CA VAL A 112 2.98 4.00 -16.76
C VAL A 112 1.48 3.72 -16.71
N THR A 113 1.09 2.50 -16.33
CA THR A 113 -0.32 2.12 -16.16
C THR A 113 -0.98 2.95 -15.06
N ALA A 114 -0.33 3.08 -13.90
CA ALA A 114 -0.84 3.91 -12.81
C ALA A 114 -0.95 5.39 -13.20
N LEU A 115 0.06 5.94 -13.89
CA LEU A 115 0.05 7.31 -14.36
C LEU A 115 -1.05 7.55 -15.42
N SER A 116 -1.32 6.61 -16.32
CA SER A 116 -2.39 6.75 -17.31
C SER A 116 -3.78 6.79 -16.65
N ILE A 117 -3.99 6.04 -15.55
CA ILE A 117 -5.20 6.11 -14.74
C ILE A 117 -5.36 7.51 -14.14
N MET A 118 -4.28 8.04 -13.55
CA MET A 118 -4.28 9.40 -12.99
C MET A 118 -4.53 10.46 -14.06
N GLU A 119 -3.90 10.33 -15.22
CA GLU A 119 -4.06 11.28 -16.33
C GLU A 119 -5.46 11.23 -16.93
N SER A 120 -6.03 10.04 -17.11
CA SER A 120 -7.43 9.87 -17.52
C SER A 120 -8.38 10.53 -16.54
N TYR A 121 -8.14 10.38 -15.24
CA TYR A 121 -8.94 11.02 -14.21
C TYR A 121 -8.82 12.56 -14.24
N ARG A 122 -7.58 13.06 -14.33
CA ARG A 122 -7.28 14.50 -14.36
C ARG A 122 -7.90 15.20 -15.57
N THR A 123 -7.78 14.60 -16.75
CA THR A 123 -8.21 15.20 -18.03
C THR A 123 -9.66 14.88 -18.39
N LYS A 124 -10.30 13.95 -17.66
CA LYS A 124 -11.63 13.39 -17.97
C LYS A 124 -11.70 12.74 -19.35
N LYS A 125 -10.55 12.25 -19.84
CA LYS A 125 -10.42 11.55 -21.12
C LYS A 125 -10.06 10.08 -20.89
N ASP A 126 -10.36 9.23 -21.87
CA ASP A 126 -9.93 7.83 -21.86
C ASP A 126 -8.54 7.73 -22.50
N ILE A 127 -7.50 7.77 -21.65
CA ILE A 127 -6.10 7.75 -22.11
C ILE A 127 -5.51 6.40 -21.70
N THR A 128 -5.34 5.51 -22.69
CA THR A 128 -4.78 4.18 -22.41
C THR A 128 -3.34 4.25 -21.93
N PRO A 129 -2.84 3.22 -21.21
CA PRO A 129 -1.43 3.14 -20.82
C PRO A 129 -0.48 3.27 -22.02
N TYR A 130 -0.81 2.66 -23.14
CA TYR A 130 0.01 2.73 -24.34
C TYR A 130 0.02 4.15 -24.94
N ASP A 131 -1.12 4.81 -25.04
CA ASP A 131 -1.17 6.17 -25.57
C ASP A 131 -0.46 7.17 -24.66
N TYR A 132 -0.64 7.04 -23.34
CA TYR A 132 0.08 7.89 -22.40
C TYR A 132 1.60 7.66 -22.47
N SER A 133 2.05 6.43 -22.68
CA SER A 133 3.48 6.13 -22.81
C SER A 133 4.18 6.90 -23.93
N LYS A 134 3.46 7.25 -25.00
CA LYS A 134 4.00 8.03 -26.13
C LYS A 134 4.34 9.48 -25.76
N THR A 135 3.76 10.00 -24.68
CA THR A 135 4.04 11.35 -24.15
C THR A 135 5.13 11.37 -23.08
N LEU A 136 5.58 10.19 -22.64
CA LEU A 136 6.57 10.04 -21.59
C LEU A 136 7.97 9.79 -22.13
N LYS A 137 8.97 10.14 -21.33
CA LYS A 137 10.39 9.87 -21.65
C LYS A 137 10.88 8.67 -20.86
N PHE A 138 11.72 7.86 -21.51
CA PHE A 138 12.32 6.65 -20.93
C PHE A 138 13.82 6.65 -21.13
N THR A 139 14.54 6.02 -20.22
CA THR A 139 15.96 5.69 -20.42
C THR A 139 16.10 4.57 -21.46
N SER A 140 17.31 4.31 -21.91
CA SER A 140 17.61 3.16 -22.80
C SER A 140 17.28 1.81 -22.15
N SER A 141 17.32 1.73 -20.81
CA SER A 141 16.92 0.54 -20.04
C SER A 141 15.42 0.43 -19.78
N GLY A 142 14.61 1.42 -20.21
CA GLY A 142 13.16 1.44 -20.04
C GLY A 142 12.68 2.00 -18.71
N ALA A 143 13.55 2.62 -17.91
CA ALA A 143 13.14 3.34 -16.71
C ALA A 143 12.44 4.66 -17.10
N LEU A 144 11.39 4.98 -16.37
CA LEU A 144 10.60 6.19 -16.61
C LEU A 144 11.29 7.43 -16.03
N TYR A 145 11.39 8.49 -16.83
CA TYR A 145 11.59 9.84 -16.29
C TYR A 145 10.27 10.36 -15.75
N TRP A 146 10.20 10.57 -14.44
CA TRP A 146 8.98 11.01 -13.78
C TRP A 146 8.50 12.36 -14.31
N PRO A 147 7.20 12.51 -14.67
CA PRO A 147 6.65 13.74 -15.22
C PRO A 147 6.41 14.79 -14.12
N THR A 148 7.49 15.31 -13.54
CA THR A 148 7.47 16.27 -12.42
C THR A 148 6.85 17.62 -12.76
N THR A 149 6.71 17.96 -14.03
CA THR A 149 5.98 19.16 -14.49
C THR A 149 4.46 19.01 -14.36
N THR A 150 3.96 17.77 -14.36
CA THR A 150 2.51 17.48 -14.28
C THR A 150 2.11 16.98 -12.89
N TYR A 151 3.00 16.28 -12.21
CA TYR A 151 2.73 15.65 -10.91
C TYR A 151 3.78 16.02 -9.88
N ASN A 152 3.34 16.25 -8.65
CA ASN A 152 4.24 16.36 -7.52
C ASN A 152 4.79 14.96 -7.18
N VAL A 153 6.09 14.80 -7.33
CA VAL A 153 6.81 13.56 -7.02
C VAL A 153 7.66 13.76 -5.78
N SER A 154 7.51 12.89 -4.79
CA SER A 154 8.30 12.93 -3.56
C SER A 154 8.86 11.55 -3.23
N SER A 155 10.13 11.48 -2.88
CA SER A 155 10.80 10.25 -2.45
C SER A 155 10.54 9.92 -0.98
N SER A 156 10.09 10.91 -0.19
CA SER A 156 9.76 10.71 1.22
C SER A 156 8.62 11.64 1.64
N ILE A 157 7.69 11.11 2.40
CA ILE A 157 6.55 11.87 2.94
C ILE A 157 6.46 11.60 4.43
N SER A 158 6.45 12.66 5.25
CA SER A 158 6.09 12.55 6.66
C SER A 158 4.59 12.24 6.78
N ASN A 159 4.22 11.29 7.64
CA ASN A 159 2.83 10.86 7.83
C ASN A 159 2.12 10.43 6.53
N PRO A 160 2.63 9.41 5.81
CA PRO A 160 2.15 9.05 4.47
C PRO A 160 0.65 8.73 4.44
N LEU A 161 0.11 8.05 5.45
CA LEU A 161 -1.32 7.71 5.50
C LEU A 161 -2.21 8.95 5.59
N THR A 162 -1.82 9.94 6.40
CA THR A 162 -2.55 11.22 6.50
C THR A 162 -2.52 11.97 5.18
N THR A 163 -1.37 12.00 4.52
CA THR A 163 -1.21 12.66 3.21
C THR A 163 -2.06 11.97 2.15
N ILE A 164 -2.01 10.64 2.06
CA ILE A 164 -2.83 9.85 1.15
C ILE A 164 -4.32 10.13 1.39
N TYR A 165 -4.76 10.03 2.65
CA TYR A 165 -6.15 10.25 3.01
C TYR A 165 -6.63 11.65 2.63
N ASN A 166 -5.87 12.69 2.97
CA ASN A 166 -6.23 14.07 2.67
C ASN A 166 -6.26 14.35 1.16
N THR A 167 -5.38 13.73 0.38
CA THR A 167 -5.37 13.82 -1.08
C THR A 167 -6.61 13.16 -1.67
N LEU A 168 -6.93 11.93 -1.24
CA LEU A 168 -8.14 11.22 -1.68
C LEU A 168 -9.42 11.95 -1.26
N LYS A 169 -9.45 12.55 -0.06
CA LYS A 169 -10.61 13.34 0.43
C LYS A 169 -10.88 14.58 -0.43
N LYS A 170 -9.85 15.13 -1.06
CA LYS A 170 -10.00 16.22 -2.05
C LYS A 170 -10.45 15.71 -3.44
N GLY A 171 -10.76 14.43 -3.57
CA GLY A 171 -11.13 13.81 -4.84
C GLY A 171 -9.95 13.64 -5.79
N GLN A 172 -8.72 13.65 -5.31
CA GLN A 172 -7.52 13.52 -6.13
C GLN A 172 -6.93 12.12 -5.99
N PRO A 173 -6.72 11.38 -7.10
CA PRO A 173 -6.01 10.11 -7.05
C PRO A 173 -4.55 10.32 -6.70
N ILE A 174 -3.97 9.35 -6.03
CA ILE A 174 -2.56 9.36 -5.64
C ILE A 174 -1.92 8.01 -5.99
N MET A 175 -0.72 8.07 -6.57
CA MET A 175 0.09 6.89 -6.81
C MET A 175 1.10 6.73 -5.67
N VAL A 176 1.20 5.51 -5.14
CA VAL A 176 2.12 5.18 -4.04
C VAL A 176 3.04 4.06 -4.49
N GLY A 177 4.33 4.33 -4.48
CA GLY A 177 5.36 3.29 -4.62
C GLY A 177 5.64 2.66 -3.25
N LEU A 178 5.61 1.34 -3.20
CA LEU A 178 6.01 0.59 -2.02
C LEU A 178 7.37 -0.04 -2.29
N LYS A 179 8.33 0.14 -1.38
CA LYS A 179 9.55 -0.66 -1.37
C LYS A 179 9.26 -1.99 -0.69
N ASP A 180 9.55 -3.04 -1.37
CA ASP A 180 9.68 -4.36 -0.77
C ASP A 180 10.98 -4.42 0.06
N LYS A 181 11.08 -5.39 0.97
CA LYS A 181 12.22 -5.53 1.88
C LYS A 181 13.51 -6.03 1.22
N SER A 182 13.44 -6.50 0.00
CA SER A 182 14.55 -7.05 -0.78
C SER A 182 15.23 -6.03 -1.68
N GLY A 183 14.79 -4.77 -1.69
CA GLY A 183 15.34 -3.69 -2.53
C GLY A 183 15.75 -2.44 -1.79
#